data_25aef529d7c634c2531660674b10b228
#
_entry.id   25aef529d7c634c2531660674b10b228
#
_cell.length_a   1.000
_cell.length_b   1.000
_cell.length_c   1.000
_cell.angle_alpha   90.00
_cell.angle_beta   90.00
_cell.angle_gamma   90.00
#
_symmetry.space_group_name_H-M   'P 1'
#
loop_
_entity.id
_entity.type
_entity.pdbx_description
1 polymer ?
#
loop_
_entity_poly.entity_id
_entity_poly.type
_entity_poly.pdbx_seq_one_letter_code
_entity_poly.pdbx_strand_id
1 'polypeptide(L)'
;MTSIRVKILREGAKLPTYGSAEAAGADLYACIEAPVNILPGQTAFVPTGIALEVPKGCAGLIYARSGLACKRGLAPANKVGVVDSDYRGEIMVALHNHGSVTQTIESGERIAQFLITPVLTPAYEETAELSDTVRNTGGFGSTGK
;
A
#
# COMPACT_ATOMS: atom_id res chain seq x y z
N MET A 1 -11.89 -20.47 3.34
CA MET A 1 -11.12 -19.31 2.80
C MET A 1 -11.97 -18.06 2.96
N THR A 2 -11.41 -17.00 3.50
CA THR A 2 -12.09 -15.69 3.55
C THR A 2 -12.01 -15.06 2.16
N SER A 3 -13.16 -14.70 1.57
CA SER A 3 -13.21 -14.00 0.30
C SER A 3 -13.34 -12.49 0.53
N ILE A 4 -12.71 -11.69 -0.33
CA ILE A 4 -12.85 -10.23 -0.36
C ILE A 4 -13.75 -9.87 -1.54
N ARG A 5 -14.80 -9.09 -1.28
CA ARG A 5 -15.66 -8.56 -2.37
C ARG A 5 -14.94 -7.42 -3.06
N VAL A 6 -14.84 -7.48 -4.38
CA VAL A 6 -14.18 -6.47 -5.21
C VAL A 6 -15.17 -6.02 -6.28
N LYS A 7 -15.32 -4.70 -6.41
CA LYS A 7 -16.11 -4.06 -7.47
C LYS A 7 -15.17 -3.57 -8.56
N ILE A 8 -15.42 -3.97 -9.81
CA ILE A 8 -14.78 -3.40 -10.99
C ILE A 8 -15.46 -2.07 -11.30
N LEU A 9 -14.68 -1.01 -11.41
CA LEU A 9 -15.16 0.36 -11.64
C LEU A 9 -15.07 0.78 -13.11
N ARG A 10 -14.18 0.16 -13.89
CA ARG A 10 -14.03 0.43 -15.33
C ARG A 10 -13.47 -0.78 -16.06
N GLU A 11 -13.66 -0.78 -17.38
CA GLU A 11 -13.10 -1.79 -18.27
C GLU A 11 -11.58 -1.84 -18.16
N GLY A 12 -10.99 -3.03 -18.29
CA GLY A 12 -9.55 -3.25 -18.17
C GLY A 12 -9.02 -3.39 -16.74
N ALA A 13 -9.82 -3.10 -15.71
CA ALA A 13 -9.43 -3.34 -14.33
C ALA A 13 -9.28 -4.83 -14.03
N LYS A 14 -8.28 -5.18 -13.23
CA LYS A 14 -7.97 -6.57 -12.86
C LYS A 14 -8.15 -6.77 -11.36
N LEU A 15 -8.66 -7.94 -10.99
CA LEU A 15 -8.67 -8.36 -9.59
C LEU A 15 -7.23 -8.51 -9.07
N PRO A 16 -6.98 -8.23 -7.79
CA PRO A 16 -5.70 -8.54 -7.17
C PRO A 16 -5.37 -10.03 -7.30
N THR A 17 -4.12 -10.36 -7.61
CA THR A 17 -3.69 -11.75 -7.79
C THR A 17 -2.46 -12.07 -6.97
N TYR A 18 -2.42 -13.27 -6.41
CA TYR A 18 -1.23 -13.78 -5.73
C TYR A 18 -0.26 -14.37 -6.73
N GLY A 19 1.02 -14.02 -6.63
CA GLY A 19 2.08 -14.53 -7.51
C GLY A 19 2.41 -16.01 -7.28
N SER A 20 2.09 -16.53 -6.09
CA SER A 20 2.21 -17.95 -5.73
C SER A 20 1.18 -18.31 -4.66
N ALA A 21 1.01 -19.61 -4.39
CA ALA A 21 0.04 -20.07 -3.39
C ALA A 21 0.33 -19.57 -1.96
N GLU A 22 1.59 -19.27 -1.66
CA GLU A 22 2.02 -18.79 -0.33
C GLU A 22 2.42 -17.29 -0.34
N ALA A 23 2.13 -16.56 -1.43
CA ALA A 23 2.40 -15.13 -1.47
C ALA A 23 1.56 -14.40 -0.41
N ALA A 24 2.20 -13.54 0.39
CA ALA A 24 1.53 -12.76 1.42
C ALA A 24 0.73 -11.60 0.85
N GLY A 25 1.21 -10.97 -0.24
CA GLY A 25 0.59 -9.84 -0.91
C GLY A 25 0.01 -10.21 -2.26
N ALA A 26 -1.16 -9.69 -2.56
CA ALA A 26 -1.76 -9.76 -3.89
C ALA A 26 -1.31 -8.56 -4.75
N ASP A 27 -0.90 -8.78 -5.98
CA ASP A 27 -0.49 -7.72 -6.89
C ASP A 27 -1.69 -6.82 -7.26
N LEU A 28 -1.47 -5.50 -7.20
CA LEU A 28 -2.36 -4.47 -7.73
C LEU A 28 -1.87 -4.02 -9.12
N TYR A 29 -2.83 -3.81 -10.02
CA TYR A 29 -2.56 -3.49 -11.42
C TYR A 29 -2.98 -2.06 -11.75
N ALA A 30 -2.17 -1.37 -12.55
CA ALA A 30 -2.57 -0.08 -13.12
C ALA A 30 -3.74 -0.26 -14.10
N CYS A 31 -4.75 0.59 -13.97
CA CYS A 31 -5.88 0.67 -14.88
C CYS A 31 -6.01 2.11 -15.39
N ILE A 32 -5.25 2.43 -16.43
CA ILE A 32 -5.08 3.77 -16.99
C ILE A 32 -5.36 3.74 -18.49
N GLU A 33 -5.85 4.86 -19.03
CA GLU A 33 -6.16 4.99 -20.46
C GLU A 33 -4.92 5.26 -21.32
N ALA A 34 -3.94 5.98 -20.74
CA ALA A 34 -2.68 6.32 -21.39
C ALA A 34 -1.51 6.12 -20.41
N PRO A 35 -0.29 5.86 -20.92
CA PRO A 35 0.91 5.73 -20.09
C PRO A 35 1.11 6.95 -19.19
N VAL A 36 1.52 6.71 -17.94
CA VAL A 36 1.81 7.75 -16.95
C VAL A 36 3.31 7.88 -16.75
N ASN A 37 3.85 9.04 -17.08
CA ASN A 37 5.25 9.38 -16.84
C ASN A 37 5.43 10.00 -15.45
N ILE A 38 6.36 9.46 -14.68
CA ILE A 38 6.69 9.94 -13.33
C ILE A 38 8.14 10.41 -13.34
N LEU A 39 8.34 11.73 -13.29
CA LEU A 39 9.67 12.33 -13.29
C LEU A 39 10.37 12.07 -11.93
N PRO A 40 11.71 12.16 -11.87
CA PRO A 40 12.46 12.09 -10.62
C PRO A 40 11.88 13.03 -9.56
N GLY A 41 11.66 12.53 -8.34
CA GLY A 41 11.09 13.27 -7.22
C GLY A 41 9.58 13.56 -7.31
N GLN A 42 8.90 13.11 -8.36
CA GLN A 42 7.45 13.30 -8.50
C GLN A 42 6.66 12.10 -7.99
N THR A 43 5.39 12.37 -7.65
CA THR A 43 4.38 11.36 -7.29
C THR A 43 3.23 11.42 -8.28
N ALA A 44 2.81 10.26 -8.77
CA ALA A 44 1.59 10.11 -9.56
C ALA A 44 0.59 9.19 -8.84
N PHE A 45 -0.69 9.57 -8.85
CA PHE A 45 -1.77 8.72 -8.37
C PHE A 45 -2.22 7.81 -9.50
N VAL A 46 -1.86 6.53 -9.41
CA VAL A 46 -2.16 5.53 -10.43
C VAL A 46 -3.42 4.75 -10.02
N PRO A 47 -4.52 4.86 -10.78
CA PRO A 47 -5.74 4.15 -10.49
C PRO A 47 -5.61 2.66 -10.78
N THR A 48 -6.31 1.83 -10.00
CA THR A 48 -6.39 0.39 -10.22
C THR A 48 -7.70 -0.06 -10.86
N GLY A 49 -8.68 0.83 -10.93
CA GLY A 49 -10.01 0.53 -11.47
C GLY A 49 -10.86 -0.37 -10.58
N ILE A 50 -10.47 -0.60 -9.34
CA ILE A 50 -11.22 -1.44 -8.39
C ILE A 50 -11.52 -0.72 -7.09
N ALA A 51 -12.64 -1.07 -6.48
CA ALA A 51 -12.95 -0.83 -5.07
C ALA A 51 -13.15 -2.18 -4.38
N LEU A 52 -12.83 -2.27 -3.10
CA LEU A 52 -12.93 -3.55 -2.37
C LEU A 52 -13.40 -3.34 -0.93
N GLU A 53 -13.90 -4.42 -0.33
CA GLU A 53 -14.36 -4.42 1.05
C GLU A 53 -13.33 -5.12 1.94
N VAL A 54 -12.56 -4.33 2.66
CA VAL A 54 -11.69 -4.84 3.74
C VAL A 54 -12.59 -5.34 4.88
N PRO A 55 -12.36 -6.55 5.42
CA PRO A 55 -13.17 -7.06 6.53
C PRO A 55 -13.07 -6.16 7.77
N LYS A 56 -14.17 -6.05 8.51
CA LYS A 56 -14.18 -5.34 9.79
C LYS A 56 -13.14 -5.93 10.75
N GLY A 57 -12.40 -5.09 11.45
CA GLY A 57 -11.29 -5.49 12.33
C GLY A 57 -9.98 -5.78 11.58
N CYS A 58 -9.95 -5.46 10.26
CA CYS A 58 -8.75 -5.53 9.45
C CYS A 58 -8.47 -4.19 8.77
N ALA A 59 -7.25 -4.03 8.29
CA ALA A 59 -6.84 -2.99 7.35
C ALA A 59 -6.28 -3.62 6.08
N GLY A 60 -6.47 -2.94 4.95
CA GLY A 60 -5.74 -3.22 3.74
C GLY A 60 -4.46 -2.40 3.70
N LEU A 61 -3.34 -3.03 3.41
CA LEU A 61 -2.03 -2.38 3.36
C LEU A 61 -1.47 -2.44 1.95
N ILE A 62 -1.10 -1.27 1.40
CA ILE A 62 -0.51 -1.14 0.07
C ILE A 62 0.99 -0.97 0.23
N TYR A 63 1.75 -1.99 -0.17
CA TYR A 63 3.20 -2.01 -0.13
C TYR A 63 3.84 -1.90 -1.52
N ALA A 64 5.08 -1.47 -1.54
CA ALA A 64 5.91 -1.52 -2.74
C ALA A 64 6.12 -2.97 -3.20
N ARG A 65 6.27 -3.15 -4.52
CA ARG A 65 6.83 -4.38 -5.08
C ARG A 65 8.35 -4.25 -5.14
N SER A 66 9.07 -5.25 -4.66
CA SER A 66 10.54 -5.23 -4.57
C SER A 66 11.20 -4.94 -5.92
N GLY A 67 10.75 -5.59 -7.00
CA GLY A 67 11.30 -5.37 -8.33
C GLY A 67 11.10 -3.95 -8.85
N LEU A 68 9.94 -3.34 -8.58
CA LEU A 68 9.65 -1.97 -8.97
C LEU A 68 10.48 -0.96 -8.16
N ALA A 69 10.50 -1.15 -6.84
CA ALA A 69 11.23 -0.27 -5.93
C ALA A 69 12.75 -0.34 -6.14
N CYS A 70 13.33 -1.55 -6.20
CA CYS A 70 14.78 -1.73 -6.26
C CYS A 70 15.37 -1.47 -7.65
N LYS A 71 14.64 -1.80 -8.74
CA LYS A 71 15.17 -1.65 -10.11
C LYS A 71 14.78 -0.33 -10.77
N ARG A 72 13.61 0.20 -10.43
CA ARG A 72 13.05 1.41 -11.07
C ARG A 72 12.90 2.59 -10.13
N GLY A 73 13.19 2.42 -8.83
CA GLY A 73 13.03 3.48 -7.84
C GLY A 73 11.58 3.90 -7.60
N LEU A 74 10.59 3.08 -8.00
CA LEU A 74 9.17 3.40 -7.83
C LEU A 74 8.60 2.69 -6.60
N ALA A 75 8.07 3.46 -5.67
CA ALA A 75 7.42 2.95 -4.46
C ALA A 75 6.24 3.85 -4.05
N PRO A 76 5.27 3.35 -3.27
CA PRO A 76 4.21 4.18 -2.73
C PRO A 76 4.78 5.35 -1.90
N ALA A 77 4.33 6.57 -2.17
CA ALA A 77 4.80 7.80 -1.50
C ALA A 77 4.54 7.79 0.01
N ASN A 78 3.44 7.19 0.44
CA ASN A 78 3.05 7.02 1.84
C ASN A 78 3.76 5.86 2.55
N LYS A 79 4.77 5.23 1.91
CA LYS A 79 5.62 4.11 2.36
C LYS A 79 4.82 2.82 2.61
N VAL A 80 3.71 2.92 3.36
CA VAL A 80 2.60 1.97 3.34
C VAL A 80 1.31 2.75 3.21
N GLY A 81 0.47 2.40 2.23
CA GLY A 81 -0.89 2.91 2.13
C GLY A 81 -1.79 2.12 3.08
N VAL A 82 -2.64 2.80 3.84
CA VAL A 82 -3.61 2.16 4.74
C VAL A 82 -5.00 2.36 4.17
N VAL A 83 -5.72 1.27 3.99
CA VAL A 83 -7.11 1.23 3.50
C VAL A 83 -8.00 0.74 4.64
N ASP A 84 -8.86 1.61 5.12
CA ASP A 84 -9.77 1.33 6.22
C ASP A 84 -10.88 0.34 5.82
N SER A 85 -11.43 -0.37 6.82
CA SER A 85 -12.48 -1.37 6.56
C SER A 85 -13.81 -0.77 6.09
N ASP A 86 -14.04 0.51 6.29
CA ASP A 86 -15.22 1.27 5.83
C ASP A 86 -14.98 2.07 4.53
N TYR A 87 -13.76 2.06 3.99
CA TYR A 87 -13.47 2.71 2.71
C TYR A 87 -14.11 1.94 1.55
N ARG A 88 -14.80 2.66 0.66
CA ARG A 88 -15.49 2.09 -0.53
C ARG A 88 -15.10 2.78 -1.83
N GLY A 89 -14.12 3.68 -1.77
CA GLY A 89 -13.59 4.36 -2.95
C GLY A 89 -12.65 3.46 -3.77
N GLU A 90 -12.23 4.00 -4.90
CA GLU A 90 -11.23 3.34 -5.74
C GLU A 90 -9.89 3.21 -5.01
N ILE A 91 -9.26 2.05 -5.17
CA ILE A 91 -7.89 1.85 -4.70
C ILE A 91 -6.94 2.57 -5.65
N MET A 92 -6.28 3.60 -5.15
CA MET A 92 -5.28 4.37 -5.88
C MET A 92 -3.89 4.08 -5.30
N VAL A 93 -2.89 3.98 -6.15
CA VAL A 93 -1.49 3.83 -5.71
C VAL A 93 -0.76 5.14 -6.00
N ALA A 94 -0.35 5.85 -4.97
CA ALA A 94 0.48 7.05 -5.08
C ALA A 94 1.94 6.65 -5.30
N LEU A 95 2.34 6.42 -6.56
CA LEU A 95 3.72 6.04 -6.90
C LEU A 95 4.64 7.25 -6.90
N HIS A 96 5.70 7.19 -6.10
CA HIS A 96 6.78 8.17 -6.08
C HIS A 96 8.02 7.64 -6.78
N ASN A 97 8.65 8.47 -7.61
CA ASN A 97 9.91 8.16 -8.26
C ASN A 97 11.09 8.65 -7.42
N HIS A 98 11.73 7.71 -6.70
CA HIS A 98 12.93 7.94 -5.90
C HIS A 98 14.23 7.88 -6.71
N GLY A 99 14.13 7.51 -8.01
CA GLY A 99 15.28 7.40 -8.91
C GLY A 99 15.66 8.72 -9.56
N SER A 100 16.63 8.66 -10.47
CA SER A 100 17.16 9.81 -11.21
C SER A 100 16.69 9.90 -12.66
N VAL A 101 15.89 8.93 -13.14
CA VAL A 101 15.35 8.90 -14.49
C VAL A 101 13.84 8.83 -14.47
N THR A 102 13.20 9.41 -15.48
CA THR A 102 11.75 9.30 -15.68
C THR A 102 11.32 7.85 -15.83
N GLN A 103 10.27 7.46 -15.13
CA GLN A 103 9.66 6.14 -15.20
C GLN A 103 8.28 6.24 -15.87
N THR A 104 7.95 5.26 -16.68
CA THR A 104 6.66 5.17 -17.36
C THR A 104 5.89 3.97 -16.81
N ILE A 105 4.64 4.16 -16.44
CA ILE A 105 3.71 3.10 -16.06
C ILE A 105 2.75 2.88 -17.21
N GLU A 106 2.61 1.61 -17.60
CA GLU A 106 1.67 1.16 -18.62
C GLU A 106 0.43 0.52 -17.99
N SER A 107 -0.69 0.53 -18.73
CA SER A 107 -1.92 -0.13 -18.27
C SER A 107 -1.70 -1.63 -18.09
N GLY A 108 -2.24 -2.20 -17.00
CA GLY A 108 -2.09 -3.61 -16.67
C GLY A 108 -0.76 -3.98 -16.03
N GLU A 109 0.14 -3.01 -15.81
CA GLU A 109 1.38 -3.22 -15.08
C GLU A 109 1.11 -3.43 -13.58
N ARG A 110 1.87 -4.33 -12.94
CA ARG A 110 1.80 -4.56 -11.49
C ARG A 110 2.55 -3.47 -10.74
N ILE A 111 1.83 -2.59 -10.05
CA ILE A 111 2.36 -1.35 -9.48
C ILE A 111 2.57 -1.37 -7.95
N ALA A 112 1.89 -2.26 -7.25
CA ALA A 112 2.00 -2.42 -5.80
C ALA A 112 1.55 -3.83 -5.40
N GLN A 113 1.62 -4.14 -4.12
CA GLN A 113 1.01 -5.34 -3.54
C GLN A 113 0.13 -4.96 -2.36
N PHE A 114 -0.95 -5.73 -2.18
CA PHE A 114 -2.00 -5.49 -1.22
C PHE A 114 -2.09 -6.64 -0.23
N LEU A 115 -2.02 -6.32 1.06
CA LEU A 115 -2.16 -7.28 2.15
C LEU A 115 -3.37 -6.92 2.99
N ILE A 116 -4.05 -7.93 3.54
CA ILE A 116 -5.07 -7.76 4.58
C ILE A 116 -4.46 -8.22 5.91
N THR A 117 -4.55 -7.36 6.93
CA THR A 117 -4.02 -7.65 8.27
C THR A 117 -5.05 -7.29 9.34
N PRO A 118 -5.19 -8.10 10.40
CA PRO A 118 -5.95 -7.71 11.58
C PRO A 118 -5.35 -6.47 12.24
N VAL A 119 -6.20 -5.59 12.74
CA VAL A 119 -5.79 -4.37 13.47
C VAL A 119 -6.57 -4.23 14.76
N LEU A 120 -5.91 -3.66 15.76
CA LEU A 120 -6.55 -3.23 16.98
C LEU A 120 -6.94 -1.75 16.84
N THR A 121 -8.12 -1.40 17.32
CA THR A 121 -8.64 -0.02 17.35
C THR A 121 -8.97 0.36 18.78
N PRO A 122 -7.96 0.48 19.67
CA PRO A 122 -8.18 0.86 21.07
C PRO A 122 -8.67 2.30 21.17
N ALA A 123 -9.44 2.59 22.22
CA ALA A 123 -9.68 3.96 22.63
C ALA A 123 -8.39 4.56 23.20
N TYR A 124 -8.16 5.83 22.91
CA TYR A 124 -7.06 6.58 23.52
C TYR A 124 -7.58 7.33 24.75
N GLU A 125 -6.86 7.17 25.87
CA GLU A 125 -7.18 7.82 27.13
C GLU A 125 -6.00 8.71 27.56
N GLU A 126 -6.26 9.98 27.82
CA GLU A 126 -5.26 10.89 28.35
C GLU A 126 -4.94 10.53 29.80
N THR A 127 -3.65 10.42 30.10
CA THR A 127 -3.15 10.18 31.46
C THR A 127 -1.98 11.10 31.77
N ALA A 128 -1.83 11.48 33.03
CA ALA A 128 -0.69 12.30 33.47
C ALA A 128 0.63 11.52 33.48
N GLU A 129 0.58 10.18 33.66
CA GLU A 129 1.77 9.34 33.77
C GLU A 129 1.57 8.02 33.03
N LEU A 130 2.63 7.51 32.43
CA LEU A 130 2.72 6.16 31.87
C LEU A 130 3.48 5.24 32.82
N SER A 131 3.27 3.94 32.72
CA SER A 131 4.01 2.95 33.49
C SER A 131 5.50 2.97 33.14
N ASP A 132 6.36 2.79 34.11
CA ASP A 132 7.80 2.66 33.93
C ASP A 132 8.19 1.37 33.24
N THR A 133 9.24 1.45 32.41
CA THR A 133 9.87 0.27 31.76
C THR A 133 11.38 0.36 31.85
N VAL A 134 12.08 -0.75 31.66
CA VAL A 134 13.56 -0.78 31.61
C VAL A 134 14.10 0.16 30.53
N ARG A 135 13.43 0.28 29.39
CA ARG A 135 13.81 1.17 28.30
C ARG A 135 13.44 2.63 28.54
N ASN A 136 12.31 2.85 29.20
CA ASN A 136 11.71 4.17 29.50
C ASN A 136 11.72 5.08 28.26
N THR A 137 12.33 6.27 28.33
CA THR A 137 12.40 7.25 27.22
C THR A 137 13.50 6.98 26.20
N GLY A 138 14.26 5.91 26.35
CA GLY A 138 15.37 5.57 25.45
C GLY A 138 14.90 5.26 24.02
N GLY A 139 15.42 5.98 23.04
CA GLY A 139 15.13 5.82 21.61
C GLY A 139 16.31 6.24 20.73
N PHE A 140 16.14 6.18 19.40
CA PHE A 140 17.08 6.66 18.40
C PHE A 140 18.53 6.16 18.57
N GLY A 141 18.71 4.88 18.91
CA GLY A 141 20.02 4.26 19.10
C GLY A 141 20.54 4.31 20.54
N SER A 142 19.73 4.65 21.54
CA SER A 142 20.11 4.67 22.97
C SER A 142 20.53 3.30 23.51
N THR A 143 20.24 2.20 22.81
CA THR A 143 20.62 0.83 23.19
C THR A 143 21.96 0.37 22.60
N GLY A 144 22.73 1.28 21.98
CA GLY A 144 24.04 1.01 21.38
C GLY A 144 23.98 0.50 19.93
N LYS A 145 25.15 0.35 19.32
CA LYS A 145 25.34 -0.29 18.01
C LYS A 145 25.50 -1.80 18.19
#